data_ac3fcc637ef3780d3f268458383b198c
#
_entry.id   ac3fcc637ef3780d3f268458383b198c
#
_cell.length_a   1.000
_cell.length_b   1.000
_cell.length_c   1.000
_cell.angle_alpha   90.00
_cell.angle_beta   90.00
_cell.angle_gamma   90.00
#
_symmetry.space_group_name_H-M   'P 1'
#
loop_
_entity.id
_entity.type
_entity.pdbx_description
1 polymer ?
#
loop_
_entity_poly.entity_id
_entity_poly.type
_entity_poly.pdbx_seq_one_letter_code
_entity_poly.pdbx_strand_id
1 'polypeptide(L)'
;MNALTRDLIKLVDMTEEMMKEKEQKEGADYREKLHLMPPVGWLNDPNGLCQLNGIYHAFFQYSPFNAEGGVKMWGHYTSKDMIDWEYQGVKLYPGQPFDCHGVYSGSAFIEDDKMYVYYTGNVKLEDGDFDYINTGRESNTVLVVSEDGKTFGPKKELMRNVDYPSDLTCHVRDPKIWKEGDTYYMIQGARTKEDVGQALIFESKDKINWNFRSRVESEEPFGYMWECPD
;
A
#
# COMPACT_ATOMS: atom_id res chain seq x y z
N MET A 1 -4.32 -17.39 8.56
CA MET A 1 -5.26 -16.75 7.63
C MET A 1 -6.67 -16.93 8.17
N ASN A 2 -7.41 -15.86 8.36
CA ASN A 2 -8.81 -15.92 8.84
C ASN A 2 -9.79 -16.29 7.71
N ALA A 3 -11.06 -16.56 8.05
CA ALA A 3 -12.07 -16.99 7.08
C ALA A 3 -12.35 -15.91 6.02
N LEU A 4 -12.46 -14.64 6.46
CA LEU A 4 -12.72 -13.50 5.57
C LEU A 4 -11.64 -13.36 4.48
N THR A 5 -10.36 -13.38 4.86
CA THR A 5 -9.25 -13.31 3.89
C THR A 5 -9.26 -14.49 2.94
N ARG A 6 -9.54 -15.70 3.44
CA ARG A 6 -9.61 -16.89 2.59
C ARG A 6 -10.74 -16.81 1.56
N ASP A 7 -11.89 -16.30 1.96
CA ASP A 7 -13.03 -16.17 1.05
C ASP A 7 -12.81 -15.00 0.06
N LEU A 8 -12.15 -13.90 0.50
CA LEU A 8 -11.75 -12.82 -0.38
C LEU A 8 -10.76 -13.29 -1.47
N ILE A 9 -9.77 -14.11 -1.12
CA ILE A 9 -8.85 -14.72 -2.09
C ILE A 9 -9.63 -15.51 -3.15
N LYS A 10 -10.56 -16.37 -2.75
CA LYS A 10 -11.38 -17.14 -3.69
C LYS A 10 -12.21 -16.25 -4.62
N LEU A 11 -12.78 -15.18 -4.09
CA LEU A 11 -13.57 -14.22 -4.89
C LEU A 11 -12.69 -13.49 -5.91
N VAL A 12 -11.48 -13.10 -5.54
CA VAL A 12 -10.50 -12.51 -6.47
C VAL A 12 -10.16 -13.49 -7.58
N ASP A 13 -9.74 -14.71 -7.23
CA ASP A 13 -9.37 -15.75 -8.19
C ASP A 13 -10.52 -16.05 -9.17
N MET A 14 -11.74 -16.19 -8.67
CA MET A 14 -12.92 -16.39 -9.51
C MET A 14 -13.20 -15.21 -10.46
N THR A 15 -13.05 -13.97 -9.97
CA THR A 15 -13.30 -12.76 -10.77
C THR A 15 -12.26 -12.62 -11.88
N GLU A 16 -10.99 -12.87 -11.58
CA GLU A 16 -9.90 -12.83 -12.56
C GLU A 16 -10.07 -13.95 -13.62
N GLU A 17 -10.44 -15.16 -13.22
CA GLU A 17 -10.68 -16.27 -14.15
C GLU A 17 -11.89 -16.01 -15.07
N MET A 18 -12.98 -15.49 -14.53
CA MET A 18 -14.14 -15.09 -15.33
C MET A 18 -13.77 -14.05 -16.41
N MET A 19 -12.92 -13.07 -16.05
CA MET A 19 -12.47 -12.07 -17.02
C MET A 19 -11.56 -12.67 -18.07
N LYS A 20 -10.64 -13.54 -17.69
CA LYS A 20 -9.77 -14.26 -18.62
C LYS A 20 -10.56 -15.14 -19.59
N GLU A 21 -11.59 -15.86 -19.13
CA GLU A 21 -12.48 -16.63 -20.00
C GLU A 21 -13.25 -15.73 -20.97
N LYS A 22 -13.69 -14.54 -20.52
CA LYS A 22 -14.36 -13.56 -21.36
C LYS A 22 -13.44 -13.06 -22.47
N GLU A 23 -12.22 -12.69 -22.14
CA GLU A 23 -11.21 -12.24 -23.12
C GLU A 23 -10.87 -13.32 -24.16
N GLN A 24 -10.81 -14.60 -23.73
CA GLN A 24 -10.59 -15.71 -24.67
C GLN A 24 -11.75 -15.89 -25.67
N LYS A 25 -12.99 -15.56 -25.28
CA LYS A 25 -14.18 -15.70 -26.11
C LYS A 25 -14.43 -14.49 -27.02
N GLU A 26 -14.22 -13.29 -26.48
CA GLU A 26 -14.63 -12.02 -27.10
C GLU A 26 -13.45 -11.21 -27.66
N GLY A 27 -12.21 -11.60 -27.31
CA GLY A 27 -10.99 -10.86 -27.62
C GLY A 27 -10.60 -9.87 -26.50
N ALA A 28 -9.39 -9.37 -26.57
CA ALA A 28 -8.79 -8.48 -25.59
C ALA A 28 -8.15 -7.24 -26.26
N ASP A 29 -8.75 -6.72 -27.33
CA ASP A 29 -8.21 -5.62 -28.15
C ASP A 29 -8.02 -4.32 -27.35
N TYR A 30 -8.73 -4.17 -26.21
CA TYR A 30 -8.60 -3.04 -25.29
C TYR A 30 -7.40 -3.15 -24.36
N ARG A 31 -6.70 -4.30 -24.32
CA ARG A 31 -5.51 -4.47 -23.47
C ARG A 31 -4.34 -3.68 -24.03
N GLU A 32 -3.78 -2.83 -23.17
CA GLU A 32 -2.54 -2.11 -23.49
C GLU A 32 -1.35 -3.06 -23.60
N LYS A 33 -0.43 -2.76 -24.50
CA LYS A 33 0.77 -3.58 -24.74
C LYS A 33 1.99 -3.08 -23.99
N LEU A 34 2.03 -1.77 -23.66
CA LEU A 34 3.16 -1.12 -22.98
C LEU A 34 2.85 -0.74 -21.56
N HIS A 35 1.61 -0.39 -21.24
CA HIS A 35 1.21 0.00 -19.89
C HIS A 35 0.70 -1.22 -19.11
N LEU A 36 1.07 -1.28 -17.83
CA LEU A 36 0.52 -2.28 -16.92
C LEU A 36 -0.96 -1.96 -16.65
N MET A 37 -1.82 -2.94 -16.88
CA MET A 37 -3.24 -2.89 -16.59
C MET A 37 -3.58 -3.92 -15.52
N PRO A 38 -4.61 -3.70 -14.69
CA PRO A 38 -5.08 -4.75 -13.80
C PRO A 38 -5.69 -5.90 -14.62
N PRO A 39 -5.71 -7.13 -14.14
CA PRO A 39 -6.43 -8.22 -14.78
C PRO A 39 -7.89 -7.89 -15.03
N VAL A 40 -8.53 -7.23 -14.06
CA VAL A 40 -9.93 -6.77 -14.12
C VAL A 40 -10.14 -5.65 -13.10
N GLY A 41 -11.17 -4.83 -13.27
CA GLY A 41 -11.59 -3.83 -12.29
C GLY A 41 -10.68 -2.60 -12.24
N TRP A 42 -10.25 -2.22 -11.04
CA TRP A 42 -9.61 -0.95 -10.73
C TRP A 42 -8.14 -1.11 -10.33
N LEU A 43 -7.31 -0.23 -10.86
CA LEU A 43 -5.90 -0.05 -10.51
C LEU A 43 -5.66 1.42 -10.17
N ASN A 44 -4.86 1.66 -9.11
CA ASN A 44 -4.41 2.99 -8.72
C ASN A 44 -2.89 2.97 -8.46
N ASP A 45 -2.45 3.62 -7.41
CA ASP A 45 -1.05 3.90 -7.10
C ASP A 45 -0.12 2.71 -7.36
N PRO A 46 0.98 2.90 -8.10
CA PRO A 46 2.09 1.96 -8.08
C PRO A 46 2.72 1.93 -6.69
N ASN A 47 3.03 0.75 -6.21
CA ASN A 47 3.53 0.51 -4.87
C ASN A 47 4.75 -0.41 -4.90
N GLY A 48 5.59 -0.32 -3.89
CA GLY A 48 6.65 -1.29 -3.65
C GLY A 48 7.58 -1.54 -4.83
N LEU A 49 7.82 -0.51 -5.66
CA LEU A 49 8.73 -0.63 -6.80
C LEU A 49 10.14 -0.93 -6.30
N CYS A 50 10.68 -2.08 -6.69
CA CYS A 50 12.00 -2.51 -6.22
C CYS A 50 12.63 -3.58 -7.12
N GLN A 51 13.88 -3.91 -6.86
CA GLN A 51 14.54 -5.06 -7.46
C GLN A 51 15.05 -5.98 -6.35
N LEU A 52 14.71 -7.27 -6.44
CA LEU A 52 15.21 -8.31 -5.55
C LEU A 52 15.77 -9.46 -6.39
N ASN A 53 17.05 -9.83 -6.13
CA ASN A 53 17.73 -10.94 -6.82
C ASN A 53 17.64 -10.87 -8.37
N GLY A 54 17.77 -9.66 -8.93
CA GLY A 54 17.74 -9.42 -10.36
C GLY A 54 16.34 -9.40 -10.99
N ILE A 55 15.27 -9.56 -10.19
CA ILE A 55 13.89 -9.45 -10.62
C ILE A 55 13.34 -8.09 -10.19
N TYR A 56 12.73 -7.38 -11.13
CA TYR A 56 11.99 -6.15 -10.87
C TYR A 56 10.58 -6.50 -10.40
N HIS A 57 10.12 -5.80 -9.39
CA HIS A 57 8.80 -5.95 -8.78
C HIS A 57 8.04 -4.63 -8.90
N ALA A 58 6.80 -4.70 -9.37
CA ALA A 58 5.86 -3.60 -9.39
C ALA A 58 4.56 -4.07 -8.72
N PHE A 59 4.29 -3.55 -7.54
CA PHE A 59 3.00 -3.72 -6.89
C PHE A 59 2.10 -2.54 -7.25
N PHE A 60 0.81 -2.69 -7.03
CA PHE A 60 -0.17 -1.64 -7.28
C PHE A 60 -1.40 -1.82 -6.42
N GLN A 61 -2.06 -0.73 -6.08
CA GLN A 61 -3.38 -0.80 -5.47
C GLN A 61 -4.36 -1.43 -6.45
N TYR A 62 -5.09 -2.43 -5.99
CA TYR A 62 -5.96 -3.24 -6.81
C TYR A 62 -7.31 -3.51 -6.15
N SER A 63 -8.38 -3.37 -6.92
CA SER A 63 -9.73 -3.80 -6.54
C SER A 63 -10.41 -4.45 -7.76
N PRO A 64 -10.59 -5.79 -7.79
CA PRO A 64 -11.07 -6.51 -8.97
C PRO A 64 -12.58 -6.43 -9.18
N PHE A 65 -13.37 -6.01 -8.18
CA PHE A 65 -14.81 -6.22 -8.15
C PHE A 65 -15.63 -5.17 -8.91
N ASN A 66 -15.06 -3.99 -9.16
CA ASN A 66 -15.67 -2.97 -10.00
C ASN A 66 -14.60 -1.96 -10.50
N ALA A 67 -14.98 -1.12 -11.48
CA ALA A 67 -14.08 -0.14 -12.09
C ALA A 67 -13.94 1.17 -11.27
N GLU A 68 -14.72 1.34 -10.22
CA GLU A 68 -14.72 2.55 -9.36
C GLU A 68 -13.88 2.38 -8.11
N GLY A 69 -13.32 1.19 -7.92
CA GLY A 69 -12.55 0.80 -6.73
C GLY A 69 -13.38 -0.03 -5.75
N GLY A 70 -12.97 -0.04 -4.48
CA GLY A 70 -13.58 -0.87 -3.42
C GLY A 70 -12.53 -1.22 -2.37
N VAL A 71 -12.59 -2.42 -1.85
CA VAL A 71 -11.58 -2.96 -0.92
C VAL A 71 -10.24 -3.04 -1.65
N LYS A 72 -9.22 -2.34 -1.13
CA LYS A 72 -7.91 -2.27 -1.73
C LYS A 72 -7.04 -3.43 -1.28
N MET A 73 -6.35 -3.98 -2.25
CA MET A 73 -5.33 -5.03 -2.11
C MET A 73 -4.10 -4.62 -2.90
N TRP A 74 -3.01 -5.37 -2.81
CA TRP A 74 -1.87 -5.16 -3.70
C TRP A 74 -1.78 -6.29 -4.71
N GLY A 75 -2.02 -5.96 -5.99
CA GLY A 75 -1.64 -6.76 -7.14
C GLY A 75 -0.14 -6.67 -7.38
N HIS A 76 0.42 -7.62 -8.12
CA HIS A 76 1.87 -7.74 -8.28
C HIS A 76 2.25 -8.16 -9.71
N TYR A 77 3.16 -7.42 -10.29
CA TYR A 77 3.86 -7.77 -11.51
C TYR A 77 5.36 -7.97 -11.25
N THR A 78 5.97 -8.86 -12.01
CA THR A 78 7.43 -9.05 -12.03
C THR A 78 7.97 -8.95 -13.45
N SER A 79 9.22 -8.50 -13.57
CA SER A 79 9.94 -8.43 -14.84
C SER A 79 11.44 -8.70 -14.64
N LYS A 80 12.10 -9.16 -15.71
CA LYS A 80 13.58 -9.29 -15.77
C LYS A 80 14.24 -8.09 -16.45
N ASP A 81 13.49 -7.32 -17.23
CA ASP A 81 14.00 -6.29 -18.14
C ASP A 81 13.22 -4.96 -18.07
N MET A 82 12.16 -4.86 -17.24
CA MET A 82 11.23 -3.75 -17.12
C MET A 82 10.39 -3.48 -18.40
N ILE A 83 10.41 -4.40 -19.36
CA ILE A 83 9.63 -4.33 -20.60
C ILE A 83 8.54 -5.40 -20.58
N ASP A 84 8.97 -6.66 -20.39
CA ASP A 84 8.04 -7.80 -20.32
C ASP A 84 7.66 -8.08 -18.86
N TRP A 85 6.39 -7.84 -18.53
CA TRP A 85 5.85 -7.99 -17.19
C TRP A 85 4.90 -9.17 -17.08
N GLU A 86 5.09 -9.96 -16.05
CA GLU A 86 4.26 -11.12 -15.73
C GLU A 86 3.44 -10.86 -14.46
N TYR A 87 2.12 -11.01 -14.55
CA TYR A 87 1.24 -10.88 -13.40
C TYR A 87 1.39 -12.08 -12.46
N GLN A 88 1.61 -11.80 -11.19
CA GLN A 88 1.89 -12.78 -10.14
C GLN A 88 0.71 -12.98 -9.17
N GLY A 89 -0.46 -12.40 -9.46
CA GLY A 89 -1.61 -12.42 -8.57
C GLY A 89 -1.54 -11.36 -7.46
N VAL A 90 -2.55 -11.35 -6.61
CA VAL A 90 -2.60 -10.48 -5.44
C VAL A 90 -1.68 -11.04 -4.34
N LYS A 91 -0.89 -10.18 -3.70
CA LYS A 91 0.05 -10.57 -2.65
C LYS A 91 -0.33 -10.09 -1.26
N LEU A 92 -0.94 -8.92 -1.14
CA LEU A 92 -1.38 -8.39 0.13
C LEU A 92 -2.89 -8.20 0.12
N TYR A 93 -3.56 -8.92 1.01
CA TYR A 93 -5.00 -8.87 1.23
C TYR A 93 -5.30 -8.23 2.58
N PRO A 94 -6.38 -7.46 2.75
CA PRO A 94 -6.86 -7.09 4.07
C PRO A 94 -7.24 -8.33 4.87
N GLY A 95 -7.07 -8.30 6.18
CA GLY A 95 -7.37 -9.49 6.97
C GLY A 95 -6.96 -9.42 8.43
N GLN A 96 -6.46 -8.28 8.86
CA GLN A 96 -6.18 -8.00 10.26
C GLN A 96 -7.08 -6.85 10.75
N PRO A 97 -7.32 -6.70 12.06
CA PRO A 97 -8.12 -5.58 12.58
C PRO A 97 -7.61 -4.22 12.10
N PHE A 98 -6.30 -4.05 11.95
CA PHE A 98 -5.65 -2.80 11.55
C PHE A 98 -5.62 -2.53 10.04
N ASP A 99 -6.15 -3.44 9.20
CA ASP A 99 -6.22 -3.27 7.74
C ASP A 99 -7.52 -3.82 7.12
N CYS A 100 -8.54 -4.07 7.90
CA CYS A 100 -9.75 -4.77 7.45
C CYS A 100 -10.52 -4.04 6.34
N HIS A 101 -10.32 -2.73 6.16
CA HIS A 101 -10.94 -1.94 5.10
C HIS A 101 -9.98 -1.61 3.93
N GLY A 102 -8.81 -2.23 3.89
CA GLY A 102 -7.91 -2.20 2.74
C GLY A 102 -6.44 -2.08 3.07
N VAL A 103 -5.64 -2.61 2.18
CA VAL A 103 -4.19 -2.43 2.11
C VAL A 103 -3.93 -1.23 1.20
N TYR A 104 -3.66 -0.08 1.81
CA TYR A 104 -3.43 1.18 1.10
C TYR A 104 -1.96 1.32 0.68
N SER A 105 -1.62 2.44 0.06
CA SER A 105 -0.31 2.65 -0.56
C SER A 105 0.86 2.59 0.42
N GLY A 106 2.03 2.37 -0.15
CA GLY A 106 3.29 2.27 0.55
C GLY A 106 4.44 1.86 -0.37
N SER A 107 5.52 1.36 0.20
CA SER A 107 6.76 1.09 -0.53
C SER A 107 7.41 -0.23 -0.13
N ALA A 108 8.42 -0.64 -0.90
CA ALA A 108 9.33 -1.72 -0.54
C ALA A 108 10.74 -1.18 -0.31
N PHE A 109 11.43 -1.74 0.67
CA PHE A 109 12.82 -1.50 0.98
C PHE A 109 13.58 -2.83 0.93
N ILE A 110 14.69 -2.88 0.19
CA ILE A 110 15.50 -4.09 0.02
C ILE A 110 16.75 -3.98 0.87
N GLU A 111 16.98 -4.97 1.72
CA GLU A 111 18.19 -5.12 2.51
C GLU A 111 18.43 -6.60 2.85
N ASP A 112 19.68 -7.05 2.81
CA ASP A 112 20.10 -8.41 3.15
C ASP A 112 19.30 -9.49 2.39
N ASP A 113 19.11 -9.29 1.09
CA ASP A 113 18.33 -10.17 0.18
C ASP A 113 16.88 -10.39 0.63
N LYS A 114 16.33 -9.44 1.39
CA LYS A 114 14.93 -9.44 1.84
C LYS A 114 14.20 -8.19 1.39
N MET A 115 12.92 -8.36 1.15
CA MET A 115 11.98 -7.29 0.83
C MET A 115 11.17 -6.94 2.06
N TYR A 116 11.33 -5.72 2.55
CA TYR A 116 10.54 -5.13 3.64
C TYR A 116 9.47 -4.25 3.01
N VAL A 117 8.22 -4.68 3.06
CA VAL A 117 7.08 -3.94 2.50
C VAL A 117 6.39 -3.19 3.62
N TYR A 118 6.33 -1.87 3.47
CA TYR A 118 5.58 -0.99 4.37
C TYR A 118 4.37 -0.45 3.63
N TYR A 119 3.23 -0.48 4.29
CA TYR A 119 1.99 0.00 3.71
C TYR A 119 1.08 0.62 4.78
N THR A 120 0.04 1.29 4.34
CA THR A 120 -0.99 1.84 5.22
C THR A 120 -2.15 0.87 5.33
N GLY A 121 -2.35 0.32 6.53
CA GLY A 121 -3.54 -0.45 6.90
C GLY A 121 -4.70 0.50 7.19
N ASN A 122 -5.75 0.44 6.38
CA ASN A 122 -6.91 1.32 6.51
C ASN A 122 -8.05 0.64 7.26
N VAL A 123 -8.61 1.37 8.24
CA VAL A 123 -9.83 1.00 8.95
C VAL A 123 -10.80 2.18 8.92
N LYS A 124 -12.07 1.90 8.69
CA LYS A 124 -13.18 2.85 8.86
C LYS A 124 -14.10 2.34 9.94
N LEU A 125 -14.25 3.09 11.00
CA LEU A 125 -15.16 2.75 12.09
C LEU A 125 -16.61 3.01 11.63
N GLU A 126 -17.55 2.18 12.07
CA GLU A 126 -18.95 2.24 11.64
C GLU A 126 -19.92 2.47 12.83
N ASP A 127 -19.39 2.58 14.05
CA ASP A 127 -20.13 2.65 15.31
C ASP A 127 -20.46 4.07 15.77
N GLY A 128 -20.31 5.07 14.89
CA GLY A 128 -20.54 6.47 15.21
C GLY A 128 -20.83 7.35 13.98
N ASP A 129 -21.10 8.62 14.25
CA ASP A 129 -21.22 9.65 13.22
C ASP A 129 -19.82 10.24 12.97
N PHE A 130 -19.17 9.78 11.91
CA PHE A 130 -17.78 10.10 11.58
C PHE A 130 -17.66 10.88 10.27
N ASP A 131 -16.76 11.85 10.26
CA ASP A 131 -16.38 12.59 9.04
C ASP A 131 -15.32 11.88 8.20
N TYR A 132 -14.68 10.84 8.76
CA TYR A 132 -13.56 10.09 8.17
C TYR A 132 -12.34 10.95 7.78
N ILE A 133 -12.28 12.15 8.31
CA ILE A 133 -11.18 13.11 8.18
C ILE A 133 -10.50 13.26 9.54
N ASN A 134 -11.22 13.77 10.52
CA ASN A 134 -10.74 13.99 11.89
C ASN A 134 -11.03 12.80 12.81
N THR A 135 -12.07 12.05 12.48
CA THR A 135 -12.59 10.94 13.29
C THR A 135 -13.02 9.75 12.42
N GLY A 136 -13.08 8.56 13.01
CA GLY A 136 -13.64 7.37 12.39
C GLY A 136 -12.77 6.64 11.39
N ARG A 137 -11.53 7.08 11.21
CA ARG A 137 -10.54 6.37 10.38
C ARG A 137 -9.29 6.04 11.18
N GLU A 138 -8.75 4.86 10.94
CA GLU A 138 -7.41 4.49 11.38
C GLU A 138 -6.52 4.32 10.16
N SER A 139 -5.35 4.97 10.21
CA SER A 139 -4.29 4.87 9.22
C SER A 139 -3.07 4.26 9.92
N ASN A 140 -2.93 2.95 9.81
CA ASN A 140 -1.93 2.18 10.54
C ASN A 140 -0.72 1.91 9.65
N THR A 141 0.50 2.18 10.13
CA THR A 141 1.71 1.77 9.43
C THR A 141 1.98 0.29 9.70
N VAL A 142 2.07 -0.50 8.63
CA VAL A 142 2.22 -1.95 8.71
C VAL A 142 3.45 -2.41 7.95
N LEU A 143 4.16 -3.40 8.51
CA LEU A 143 5.30 -4.08 7.90
C LEU A 143 4.95 -5.53 7.58
N VAL A 144 5.38 -5.97 6.40
CA VAL A 144 5.44 -7.37 5.98
C VAL A 144 6.80 -7.64 5.36
N VAL A 145 7.38 -8.81 5.61
CA VAL A 145 8.68 -9.20 5.07
C VAL A 145 8.53 -10.40 4.12
N SER A 146 9.24 -10.34 3.01
CA SER A 146 9.37 -11.45 2.06
C SER A 146 10.85 -11.75 1.80
N GLU A 147 11.20 -13.03 1.75
CA GLU A 147 12.56 -13.50 1.43
C GLU A 147 12.74 -13.81 -0.06
N ASP A 148 11.66 -13.96 -0.79
CA ASP A 148 11.65 -14.40 -2.20
C ASP A 148 10.88 -13.47 -3.14
N GLY A 149 10.27 -12.40 -2.61
CA GLY A 149 9.38 -11.50 -3.36
C GLY A 149 8.05 -12.12 -3.80
N LYS A 150 7.76 -13.35 -3.37
CA LYS A 150 6.56 -14.13 -3.76
C LYS A 150 5.69 -14.50 -2.56
N THR A 151 6.34 -14.92 -1.48
CA THR A 151 5.69 -15.34 -0.24
C THR A 151 5.90 -14.26 0.82
N PHE A 152 4.82 -13.82 1.44
CA PHE A 152 4.86 -12.76 2.44
C PHE A 152 4.57 -13.32 3.83
N GLY A 153 5.39 -12.91 4.79
CA GLY A 153 5.29 -13.31 6.18
C GLY A 153 4.09 -12.68 6.91
N PRO A 154 4.02 -12.83 8.23
CA PRO A 154 2.96 -12.23 9.02
C PRO A 154 3.06 -10.70 9.00
N LYS A 155 1.89 -10.06 9.00
CA LYS A 155 1.74 -8.62 9.11
C LYS A 155 2.05 -8.15 10.52
N LYS A 156 2.80 -7.05 10.64
CA LYS A 156 3.11 -6.41 11.90
C LYS A 156 2.68 -4.95 11.87
N GLU A 157 1.76 -4.58 12.73
CA GLU A 157 1.39 -3.19 12.97
C GLU A 157 2.55 -2.50 13.71
N LEU A 158 3.01 -1.37 13.20
CA LEU A 158 4.14 -0.61 13.71
C LEU A 158 3.71 0.67 14.41
N MET A 159 2.80 1.43 13.79
CA MET A 159 2.27 2.69 14.31
C MET A 159 0.79 2.82 14.02
N ARG A 160 0.09 3.55 14.88
CA ARG A 160 -1.34 3.89 14.80
C ARG A 160 -1.53 5.40 14.82
N ASN A 161 -2.76 5.86 14.64
CA ASN A 161 -3.08 7.29 14.72
C ASN A 161 -2.63 7.96 16.02
N VAL A 162 -2.63 7.24 17.15
CA VAL A 162 -2.18 7.75 18.45
C VAL A 162 -0.68 7.97 18.56
N ASP A 163 0.10 7.36 17.68
CA ASP A 163 1.56 7.47 17.64
C ASP A 163 2.04 8.66 16.78
N TYR A 164 1.12 9.30 16.05
CA TYR A 164 1.41 10.46 15.23
C TYR A 164 1.18 11.77 16.00
N PRO A 165 1.76 12.89 15.56
CA PRO A 165 1.51 14.21 16.16
C PRO A 165 0.01 14.54 16.28
N SER A 166 -0.39 15.09 17.43
CA SER A 166 -1.80 15.25 17.80
C SER A 166 -2.56 16.34 17.03
N ASP A 167 -1.88 17.19 16.28
CA ASP A 167 -2.44 18.20 15.41
C ASP A 167 -2.82 17.69 14.02
N LEU A 168 -2.59 16.40 13.76
CA LEU A 168 -2.96 15.77 12.50
C LEU A 168 -4.40 15.24 12.54
N THR A 169 -4.99 15.14 11.34
CA THR A 169 -6.23 14.40 11.10
C THR A 169 -5.97 12.89 11.12
N CYS A 170 -6.97 12.07 10.79
CA CYS A 170 -6.81 10.63 10.60
C CYS A 170 -6.00 10.27 9.33
N HIS A 171 -5.59 11.24 8.55
CA HIS A 171 -4.88 11.02 7.29
C HIS A 171 -3.36 11.16 7.49
N VAL A 172 -2.72 10.03 7.81
CA VAL A 172 -1.26 9.82 7.76
C VAL A 172 -1.02 8.52 7.02
N ARG A 173 -0.32 8.54 5.87
CA ARG A 173 -0.21 7.37 5.00
C ARG A 173 0.97 7.37 4.05
N ASP A 174 1.08 6.28 3.28
CA ASP A 174 2.00 6.08 2.17
C ASP A 174 3.48 6.08 2.63
N PRO A 175 3.86 5.13 3.52
CA PRO A 175 5.22 5.08 4.04
C PRO A 175 6.24 4.75 2.94
N LYS A 176 7.31 5.56 2.85
CA LYS A 176 8.51 5.30 2.05
C LYS A 176 9.73 5.23 2.96
N ILE A 177 10.55 4.21 2.77
CA ILE A 177 11.72 3.94 3.63
C ILE A 177 13.01 4.07 2.84
N TRP A 178 14.02 4.69 3.47
CA TRP A 178 15.40 4.66 3.01
C TRP A 178 16.37 4.51 4.18
N LYS A 179 17.64 4.35 3.90
CA LYS A 179 18.70 4.20 4.90
C LYS A 179 19.85 5.16 4.61
N GLU A 180 20.36 5.81 5.68
CA GLU A 180 21.58 6.60 5.64
C GLU A 180 22.49 6.17 6.81
N GLY A 181 23.67 5.70 6.49
CA GLY A 181 24.57 5.10 7.47
C GLY A 181 23.89 3.94 8.22
N ASP A 182 23.81 4.05 9.53
CA ASP A 182 23.17 3.05 10.41
C ASP A 182 21.75 3.43 10.84
N THR A 183 21.12 4.39 10.14
CA THR A 183 19.79 4.88 10.49
C THR A 183 18.84 4.67 9.33
N TYR A 184 17.67 4.09 9.63
CA TYR A 184 16.54 4.01 8.72
C TYR A 184 15.66 5.23 8.92
N TYR A 185 15.15 5.75 7.82
CA TYR A 185 14.20 6.85 7.80
C TYR A 185 12.93 6.41 7.11
N MET A 186 11.82 6.97 7.52
CA MET A 186 10.52 6.80 6.89
C MET A 186 9.91 8.17 6.67
N ILE A 187 9.39 8.41 5.46
CA ILE A 187 8.53 9.56 5.17
C ILE A 187 7.10 9.09 4.96
N GLN A 188 6.13 9.86 5.46
CA GLN A 188 4.70 9.61 5.25
C GLN A 188 4.00 10.93 4.94
N GLY A 189 3.04 10.89 4.02
CA GLY A 189 2.16 12.04 3.78
C GLY A 189 1.16 12.22 4.91
N ALA A 190 0.80 13.47 5.19
CA ALA A 190 -0.11 13.82 6.28
C ALA A 190 -0.97 15.04 5.97
N ARG A 191 -2.10 15.16 6.69
CA ARG A 191 -3.00 16.31 6.69
C ARG A 191 -3.18 16.82 8.11
N THR A 192 -2.95 18.11 8.32
CA THR A 192 -3.21 18.76 9.60
C THR A 192 -4.71 19.02 9.79
N LYS A 193 -5.12 19.33 11.03
CA LYS A 193 -6.50 19.75 11.36
C LYS A 193 -6.86 21.12 10.78
N GLU A 194 -5.87 21.92 10.39
CA GLU A 194 -6.02 23.20 9.70
C GLU A 194 -6.06 23.03 8.16
N ASP A 195 -6.19 21.79 7.66
CA ASP A 195 -6.24 21.48 6.23
C ASP A 195 -4.96 21.86 5.45
N VAL A 196 -3.81 21.58 6.05
CA VAL A 196 -2.51 21.79 5.42
C VAL A 196 -1.82 20.44 5.20
N GLY A 197 -1.38 20.20 3.96
CA GLY A 197 -0.59 19.02 3.61
C GLY A 197 0.83 19.14 4.14
N GLN A 198 1.36 18.01 4.65
CA GLN A 198 2.71 17.89 5.19
C GLN A 198 3.28 16.51 4.88
N ALA A 199 4.59 16.34 5.06
CA ALA A 199 5.20 15.03 5.17
C ALA A 199 5.91 14.88 6.53
N LEU A 200 5.76 13.71 7.13
CA LEU A 200 6.35 13.38 8.42
C LEU A 200 7.61 12.54 8.22
N ILE A 201 8.67 12.87 8.93
CA ILE A 201 9.90 12.08 8.95
C ILE A 201 10.01 11.35 10.28
N PHE A 202 10.21 10.05 10.21
CA PHE A 202 10.52 9.17 11.34
C PHE A 202 11.90 8.57 11.17
N GLU A 203 12.53 8.18 12.28
CA GLU A 203 13.80 7.47 12.28
C GLU A 203 13.74 6.18 13.12
N SER A 204 14.55 5.19 12.71
CA SER A 204 14.64 3.88 13.35
C SER A 204 16.06 3.33 13.28
N LYS A 205 16.41 2.45 14.22
CA LYS A 205 17.65 1.64 14.22
C LYS A 205 17.41 0.17 13.85
N ASP A 206 16.15 -0.26 13.79
CA ASP A 206 15.79 -1.67 13.65
C ASP A 206 14.68 -1.93 12.63
N LYS A 207 14.19 -0.90 11.94
CA LYS A 207 13.08 -0.98 10.95
C LYS A 207 11.71 -1.27 11.56
N ILE A 208 11.61 -1.34 12.89
CA ILE A 208 10.40 -1.75 13.62
C ILE A 208 9.93 -0.65 14.56
N ASN A 209 10.86 -0.11 15.35
CA ASN A 209 10.57 0.94 16.32
C ASN A 209 10.91 2.30 15.69
N TRP A 210 9.87 3.12 15.46
CA TRP A 210 9.98 4.39 14.77
C TRP A 210 9.74 5.55 15.73
N ASN A 211 10.63 6.54 15.69
CA ASN A 211 10.50 7.77 16.46
C ASN A 211 10.26 8.94 15.52
N PHE A 212 9.30 9.78 15.85
CA PHE A 212 9.07 11.01 15.12
C PHE A 212 10.30 11.91 15.19
N ARG A 213 10.77 12.41 14.04
CA ARG A 213 11.96 13.25 13.92
C ARG A 213 11.64 14.68 13.57
N SER A 214 10.90 14.88 12.48
CA SER A 214 10.63 16.22 11.94
C SER A 214 9.46 16.20 10.95
N ARG A 215 9.11 17.38 10.47
CA ARG A 215 8.15 17.59 9.38
C ARG A 215 8.83 18.25 8.19
N VAL A 216 8.31 18.00 7.01
CA VAL A 216 8.53 18.77 5.80
C VAL A 216 7.26 19.57 5.58
N GLU A 217 7.41 20.90 5.59
CA GLU A 217 6.32 21.86 5.47
C GLU A 217 6.63 22.83 4.34
N SER A 218 5.60 23.41 3.75
CA SER A 218 5.74 24.53 2.82
C SER A 218 5.51 25.86 3.56
N GLU A 219 6.28 26.90 3.24
CA GLU A 219 6.07 28.26 3.77
C GLU A 219 4.69 28.81 3.38
N GLU A 220 4.22 28.44 2.18
CA GLU A 220 2.85 28.71 1.73
C GLU A 220 2.07 27.40 1.66
N PRO A 221 0.77 27.38 2.02
CA PRO A 221 -0.05 26.17 1.93
C PRO A 221 -0.03 25.58 0.51
N PHE A 222 0.39 24.33 0.40
CA PHE A 222 0.43 23.58 -0.85
C PHE A 222 -0.44 22.33 -0.73
N GLY A 223 -1.72 22.50 -1.06
CA GLY A 223 -2.72 21.45 -0.91
C GLY A 223 -3.05 21.12 0.54
N TYR A 224 -4.12 20.39 0.74
CA TYR A 224 -4.62 19.99 2.06
C TYR A 224 -4.11 18.61 2.51
N MET A 225 -3.52 17.85 1.61
CA MET A 225 -2.96 16.52 1.87
C MET A 225 -1.81 16.26 0.90
N TRP A 226 -0.69 15.77 1.43
CA TRP A 226 0.38 15.22 0.61
C TRP A 226 0.33 13.70 0.65
N GLU A 227 0.35 13.10 -0.52
CA GLU A 227 0.24 11.65 -0.72
C GLU A 227 1.50 11.11 -1.40
N CYS A 228 1.81 9.84 -1.16
CA CYS A 228 2.88 9.09 -1.81
C CYS A 228 4.21 9.85 -1.88
N PRO A 229 4.76 10.38 -0.76
CA PRO A 229 6.05 11.05 -0.76
C PRO A 229 7.16 10.06 -1.12
N ASP A 230 8.11 10.51 -2.00
CA ASP A 230 9.22 9.67 -2.47
C ASP A 230 10.54 10.46 -2.50
#